data_24e5d338cb73a5b59037b5f16c10f9c4
#
_entry.id   24e5d338cb73a5b59037b5f16c10f9c4
#
_cell.length_a   1.000
_cell.length_b   1.000
_cell.length_c   1.000
_cell.angle_alpha   90.00
_cell.angle_beta   90.00
_cell.angle_gamma   90.00
#
_symmetry.space_group_name_H-M   'P 1'
#
loop_
_entity.id
_entity.type
_entity.pdbx_description
1 polymer ?
#
loop_
_entity_poly.entity_id
_entity_poly.type
_entity_poly.pdbx_seq_one_letter_code
_entity_poly.pdbx_strand_id
1 'polypeptide(L)'
;DLGQALTTHMLALRNFQSDLSLPVAELFEGLQSLYDQSYEIAIKIRRLAQDLRPPILDALGLKQAMQTYCFKYSERTQIPVVFEVEPDLPILPDVYNVTLYRVLQEALTNVVKHAQASRVWVEMSVDDNALNLIIQDNGRGLHSKGNPVHGLGLTGMHERLSLVGGRLVLRSALEGGTIITASIPLKAKTIYARETV
;
A
#
# COMPACT_ATOMS: atom_id res chain seq x y z
N ASP A 1 10.39 -17.79 11.92
CA ASP A 1 8.98 -18.17 12.01
C ASP A 1 8.22 -17.12 12.81
N LEU A 2 7.01 -16.75 12.35
CA LEU A 2 6.19 -15.72 12.98
C LEU A 2 5.78 -16.11 14.40
N GLY A 3 5.41 -17.38 14.62
CA GLY A 3 5.02 -17.89 15.93
C GLY A 3 6.14 -17.74 16.96
N GLN A 4 7.38 -18.05 16.56
CA GLN A 4 8.56 -17.89 17.40
C GLN A 4 8.82 -16.41 17.72
N ALA A 5 8.71 -15.52 16.73
CA ALA A 5 8.89 -14.08 16.94
C ALA A 5 7.84 -13.50 17.92
N LEU A 6 6.57 -13.90 17.78
CA LEU A 6 5.50 -13.53 18.70
C LEU A 6 5.76 -14.03 20.12
N THR A 7 6.19 -15.30 20.26
CA THR A 7 6.49 -15.88 21.58
C THR A 7 7.63 -15.14 22.26
N THR A 8 8.72 -14.85 21.52
CA THR A 8 9.86 -14.08 22.04
C THR A 8 9.43 -12.68 22.48
N HIS A 9 8.60 -12.02 21.67
CA HIS A 9 8.09 -10.69 22.01
C HIS A 9 7.20 -10.68 23.23
N MET A 10 6.32 -11.68 23.39
CA MET A 10 5.48 -11.82 24.59
C MET A 10 6.32 -12.05 25.86
N LEU A 11 7.39 -12.84 25.77
CA LEU A 11 8.32 -13.06 26.88
C LEU A 11 9.07 -11.78 27.25
N ALA A 12 9.53 -11.01 26.26
CA ALA A 12 10.20 -9.74 26.47
C ALA A 12 9.27 -8.71 27.15
N LEU A 13 8.01 -8.61 26.69
CA LEU A 13 6.98 -7.78 27.36
C LEU A 13 6.74 -8.19 28.80
N ARG A 14 6.61 -9.49 29.08
CA ARG A 14 6.39 -10.00 30.43
C ARG A 14 7.56 -9.70 31.35
N ASN A 15 8.78 -9.90 30.88
CA ASN A 15 9.99 -9.58 31.65
C ASN A 15 10.07 -8.08 31.95
N PHE A 16 9.76 -7.23 30.96
CA PHE A 16 9.73 -5.78 31.13
C PHE A 16 8.68 -5.33 32.18
N GLN A 17 7.50 -5.97 32.20
CA GLN A 17 6.48 -5.70 33.22
C GLN A 17 6.89 -6.08 34.64
N SER A 18 7.73 -7.11 34.79
CA SER A 18 8.16 -7.61 36.10
C SER A 18 9.28 -6.79 36.74
N ASP A 19 9.96 -5.93 36.00
CA ASP A 19 11.13 -5.18 36.47
C ASP A 19 10.99 -3.66 36.22
N LEU A 20 9.96 -3.08 36.82
CA LEU A 20 9.71 -1.63 36.79
C LEU A 20 10.61 -0.82 37.74
N SER A 21 11.52 -1.49 38.47
CA SER A 21 12.48 -0.84 39.36
C SER A 21 13.77 -0.38 38.65
N LEU A 22 13.89 -0.60 37.36
CA LEU A 22 15.05 -0.20 36.56
C LEU A 22 15.19 1.33 36.46
N PRO A 23 16.42 1.84 36.30
CA PRO A 23 16.66 3.24 36.00
C PRO A 23 15.90 3.69 34.74
N VAL A 24 15.45 4.96 34.71
CA VAL A 24 14.64 5.51 33.61
C VAL A 24 15.29 5.30 32.24
N ALA A 25 16.62 5.38 32.17
CA ALA A 25 17.37 5.17 30.92
C ALA A 25 17.20 3.72 30.40
N GLU A 26 17.31 2.72 31.28
CA GLU A 26 17.15 1.31 30.92
C GLU A 26 15.70 0.96 30.56
N LEU A 27 14.73 1.62 31.23
CA LEU A 27 13.31 1.51 30.86
C LEU A 27 13.07 2.06 29.45
N PHE A 28 13.72 3.17 29.11
CA PHE A 28 13.58 3.76 27.77
C PHE A 28 14.17 2.85 26.67
N GLU A 29 15.37 2.30 26.90
CA GLU A 29 16.00 1.34 25.99
C GLU A 29 15.15 0.05 25.83
N GLY A 30 14.60 -0.46 26.93
CA GLY A 30 13.70 -1.61 26.90
C GLY A 30 12.42 -1.35 26.10
N LEU A 31 11.80 -0.18 26.25
CA LEU A 31 10.63 0.24 25.47
C LEU A 31 10.97 0.37 23.99
N GLN A 32 12.13 0.96 23.66
CA GLN A 32 12.57 1.07 22.27
C GLN A 32 12.77 -0.31 21.63
N SER A 33 13.41 -1.23 22.35
CA SER A 33 13.59 -2.61 21.89
C SER A 33 12.25 -3.34 21.65
N LEU A 34 11.27 -3.16 22.55
CA LEU A 34 9.93 -3.73 22.40
C LEU A 34 9.18 -3.13 21.20
N TYR A 35 9.34 -1.83 20.96
CA TYR A 35 8.79 -1.16 19.80
C TYR A 35 9.37 -1.74 18.51
N ASP A 36 10.70 -1.87 18.42
CA ASP A 36 11.39 -2.41 17.25
C ASP A 36 10.97 -3.87 16.95
N GLN A 37 10.86 -4.71 17.99
CA GLN A 37 10.34 -6.08 17.85
C GLN A 37 8.88 -6.10 17.36
N SER A 38 8.01 -5.23 17.89
CA SER A 38 6.62 -5.10 17.44
C SER A 38 6.55 -4.70 15.97
N TYR A 39 7.43 -3.79 15.56
CA TYR A 39 7.54 -3.33 14.20
C TYR A 39 7.95 -4.46 13.24
N GLU A 40 8.97 -5.24 13.59
CA GLU A 40 9.41 -6.42 12.83
C GLU A 40 8.32 -7.49 12.69
N ILE A 41 7.57 -7.75 13.76
CA ILE A 41 6.44 -8.69 13.74
C ILE A 41 5.35 -8.18 12.80
N ALA A 42 5.02 -6.88 12.86
CA ALA A 42 4.03 -6.28 11.99
C ALA A 42 4.44 -6.37 10.50
N ILE A 43 5.73 -6.21 10.18
CA ILE A 43 6.27 -6.44 8.83
C ILE A 43 6.07 -7.90 8.41
N LYS A 44 6.41 -8.86 9.26
CA LYS A 44 6.29 -10.29 8.94
C LYS A 44 4.83 -10.70 8.71
N ILE A 45 3.90 -10.23 9.55
CA ILE A 45 2.45 -10.45 9.36
C ILE A 45 1.98 -9.86 8.04
N ARG A 46 2.41 -8.62 7.74
CA ARG A 46 2.04 -7.95 6.49
C ARG A 46 2.56 -8.69 5.27
N ARG A 47 3.79 -9.20 5.29
CA ARG A 47 4.35 -10.04 4.22
C ARG A 47 3.52 -11.31 4.02
N LEU A 48 3.22 -12.06 5.08
CA LEU A 48 2.38 -13.26 5.00
C LEU A 48 0.97 -12.98 4.46
N ALA A 49 0.36 -11.87 4.89
CA ALA A 49 -0.94 -11.44 4.36
C ALA A 49 -0.85 -11.00 2.88
N GLN A 50 0.32 -10.57 2.41
CA GLN A 50 0.56 -10.16 1.03
C GLN A 50 0.73 -11.34 0.08
N ASP A 51 1.23 -12.48 0.56
CA ASP A 51 1.36 -13.73 -0.22
C ASP A 51 0.00 -14.35 -0.55
N LEU A 52 -1.06 -13.95 0.15
CA LEU A 52 -2.43 -14.36 -0.15
C LEU A 52 -2.99 -13.50 -1.31
N ARG A 53 -3.09 -14.10 -2.49
CA ARG A 53 -3.74 -13.48 -3.65
C ARG A 53 -5.20 -13.13 -3.29
N PRO A 54 -5.66 -11.88 -3.50
CA PRO A 54 -7.04 -11.52 -3.24
C PRO A 54 -8.01 -12.32 -4.14
N PRO A 55 -8.94 -13.13 -3.60
CA PRO A 55 -9.85 -13.95 -4.43
C PRO A 55 -10.68 -13.15 -5.42
N ILE A 56 -10.93 -11.88 -5.13
CA ILE A 56 -11.68 -10.99 -6.01
C ILE A 56 -10.98 -10.76 -7.36
N LEU A 57 -9.64 -10.84 -7.40
CA LEU A 57 -8.88 -10.72 -8.64
C LEU A 57 -9.09 -11.91 -9.58
N ASP A 58 -9.25 -13.11 -9.01
CA ASP A 58 -9.53 -14.32 -9.78
C ASP A 58 -10.95 -14.32 -10.32
N ALA A 59 -11.89 -13.80 -9.52
CA ALA A 59 -13.32 -13.81 -9.87
C ALA A 59 -13.70 -12.71 -10.88
N LEU A 60 -13.11 -11.52 -10.77
CA LEU A 60 -13.57 -10.33 -11.50
C LEU A 60 -12.49 -9.68 -12.39
N GLY A 61 -11.23 -10.09 -12.27
CA GLY A 61 -10.10 -9.38 -12.88
C GLY A 61 -9.79 -8.03 -12.22
N LEU A 62 -8.69 -7.38 -12.65
CA LEU A 62 -8.15 -6.20 -11.98
C LEU A 62 -9.12 -5.02 -12.01
N LYS A 63 -9.65 -4.66 -13.18
CA LYS A 63 -10.51 -3.48 -13.37
C LYS A 63 -11.72 -3.52 -12.45
N GLN A 64 -12.51 -4.60 -12.52
CA GLN A 64 -13.71 -4.76 -11.70
C GLN A 64 -13.39 -4.89 -10.21
N ALA A 65 -12.29 -5.55 -9.86
CA ALA A 65 -11.86 -5.68 -8.47
C ALA A 65 -11.53 -4.31 -7.88
N MET A 66 -10.79 -3.46 -8.61
CA MET A 66 -10.49 -2.09 -8.18
C MET A 66 -11.74 -1.22 -8.10
N GLN A 67 -12.61 -1.28 -9.10
CA GLN A 67 -13.87 -0.54 -9.10
C GLN A 67 -14.74 -0.90 -7.90
N THR A 68 -14.89 -2.20 -7.62
CA THR A 68 -15.63 -2.70 -6.46
C THR A 68 -15.00 -2.24 -5.15
N TYR A 69 -13.67 -2.22 -5.07
CA TYR A 69 -12.97 -1.75 -3.88
C TYR A 69 -13.18 -0.24 -3.65
N CYS A 70 -13.05 0.58 -4.70
CA CYS A 70 -13.30 2.02 -4.66
C CYS A 70 -14.74 2.33 -4.23
N PHE A 71 -15.71 1.60 -4.77
CA PHE A 71 -17.12 1.75 -4.39
C PHE A 71 -17.34 1.46 -2.90
N LYS A 72 -16.91 0.28 -2.42
CA LYS A 72 -17.02 -0.08 -0.99
C LYS A 72 -16.26 0.86 -0.07
N TYR A 73 -15.12 1.39 -0.52
CA TYR A 73 -14.37 2.40 0.21
C TYR A 73 -15.20 3.68 0.37
N SER A 74 -15.77 4.18 -0.73
CA SER A 74 -16.61 5.40 -0.71
C SER A 74 -17.82 5.24 0.21
N GLU A 75 -18.50 4.10 0.18
CA GLU A 75 -19.64 3.82 1.09
C GLU A 75 -19.22 3.83 2.57
N ARG A 76 -18.09 3.20 2.89
CA ARG A 76 -17.63 3.07 4.27
C ARG A 76 -17.08 4.35 4.86
N THR A 77 -16.37 5.14 4.06
CA THR A 77 -15.62 6.32 4.53
C THR A 77 -16.33 7.64 4.27
N GLN A 78 -17.36 7.63 3.44
CA GLN A 78 -18.07 8.81 2.93
C GLN A 78 -17.13 9.76 2.14
N ILE A 79 -15.99 9.25 1.65
CA ILE A 79 -15.06 9.94 0.77
C ILE A 79 -15.30 9.43 -0.66
N PRO A 80 -15.86 10.22 -1.57
CA PRO A 80 -16.09 9.82 -2.95
C PRO A 80 -14.78 9.48 -3.67
N VAL A 81 -14.77 8.36 -4.40
CA VAL A 81 -13.67 7.96 -5.29
C VAL A 81 -14.18 8.01 -6.73
N VAL A 82 -13.54 8.83 -7.56
CA VAL A 82 -13.70 8.80 -9.02
C VAL A 82 -12.71 7.78 -9.56
N PHE A 83 -13.20 6.74 -10.24
CA PHE A 83 -12.36 5.66 -10.78
C PHE A 83 -12.46 5.64 -12.30
N GLU A 84 -11.36 5.93 -12.98
CA GLU A 84 -11.24 5.98 -14.42
C GLU A 84 -10.20 5.00 -14.91
N VAL A 85 -10.50 4.26 -15.96
CA VAL A 85 -9.62 3.24 -16.52
C VAL A 85 -9.69 3.31 -18.03
N GLU A 86 -8.52 3.41 -18.65
CA GLU A 86 -8.39 3.36 -20.11
C GLU A 86 -9.07 2.10 -20.69
N PRO A 87 -9.84 2.23 -21.77
CA PRO A 87 -10.63 1.09 -22.31
C PRO A 87 -9.79 -0.12 -22.71
N ASP A 88 -8.62 0.11 -23.31
CA ASP A 88 -7.79 -0.90 -23.97
C ASP A 88 -6.56 -1.30 -23.15
N LEU A 89 -6.74 -1.60 -21.86
CA LEU A 89 -5.64 -2.12 -21.05
C LEU A 89 -5.20 -3.51 -21.56
N PRO A 90 -3.89 -3.78 -21.62
CA PRO A 90 -3.39 -5.09 -22.00
C PRO A 90 -3.72 -6.13 -20.93
N ILE A 91 -3.74 -7.41 -21.33
CA ILE A 91 -3.81 -8.52 -20.37
C ILE A 91 -2.50 -8.52 -19.58
N LEU A 92 -2.63 -8.40 -18.26
CA LEU A 92 -1.51 -8.28 -17.35
C LEU A 92 -1.16 -9.63 -16.71
N PRO A 93 0.12 -9.90 -16.47
CA PRO A 93 0.53 -10.98 -15.59
C PRO A 93 -0.11 -10.84 -14.20
N ASP A 94 -0.47 -11.95 -13.58
CA ASP A 94 -1.13 -11.99 -12.28
C ASP A 94 -0.40 -11.22 -11.19
N VAL A 95 0.93 -11.28 -11.20
CA VAL A 95 1.75 -10.54 -10.23
C VAL A 95 1.57 -9.01 -10.36
N TYR A 96 1.32 -8.49 -11.57
CA TYR A 96 1.03 -7.07 -11.79
C TYR A 96 -0.34 -6.70 -11.23
N ASN A 97 -1.35 -7.57 -11.49
CA ASN A 97 -2.70 -7.39 -10.96
C ASN A 97 -2.71 -7.31 -9.43
N VAL A 98 -2.03 -8.24 -8.77
CA VAL A 98 -1.90 -8.26 -7.30
C VAL A 98 -1.18 -7.02 -6.81
N THR A 99 -0.05 -6.65 -7.44
CA THR A 99 0.76 -5.51 -7.04
C THR A 99 -0.05 -4.21 -7.10
N LEU A 100 -0.71 -3.92 -8.23
CA LEU A 100 -1.49 -2.70 -8.41
C LEU A 100 -2.71 -2.65 -7.48
N TYR A 101 -3.39 -3.77 -7.30
CA TYR A 101 -4.51 -3.85 -6.37
C TYR A 101 -4.08 -3.53 -4.92
N ARG A 102 -2.92 -4.05 -4.48
CA ARG A 102 -2.37 -3.77 -3.15
C ARG A 102 -1.89 -2.33 -3.00
N VAL A 103 -1.32 -1.74 -4.06
CA VAL A 103 -0.97 -0.31 -4.07
C VAL A 103 -2.23 0.55 -3.88
N LEU A 104 -3.32 0.26 -4.60
CA LEU A 104 -4.59 0.96 -4.42
C LEU A 104 -5.11 0.84 -2.98
N GLN A 105 -5.12 -0.37 -2.42
CA GLN A 105 -5.59 -0.60 -1.05
C GLN A 105 -4.80 0.22 -0.01
N GLU A 106 -3.48 0.21 -0.12
CA GLU A 106 -2.61 0.95 0.79
C GLU A 106 -2.74 2.46 0.62
N ALA A 107 -2.82 2.95 -0.64
CA ALA A 107 -3.01 4.36 -0.92
C ALA A 107 -4.32 4.89 -0.31
N LEU A 108 -5.43 4.19 -0.54
CA LEU A 108 -6.73 4.57 0.03
C LEU A 108 -6.76 4.45 1.57
N THR A 109 -6.03 3.51 2.14
CA THR A 109 -5.83 3.42 3.60
C THR A 109 -5.08 4.63 4.14
N ASN A 110 -4.05 5.11 3.42
CA ASN A 110 -3.29 6.30 3.78
C ASN A 110 -4.15 7.58 3.70
N VAL A 111 -5.04 7.67 2.74
CA VAL A 111 -6.00 8.79 2.65
C VAL A 111 -6.84 8.87 3.93
N VAL A 112 -7.46 7.77 4.37
CA VAL A 112 -8.29 7.75 5.61
C VAL A 112 -7.47 8.13 6.84
N LYS A 113 -6.27 7.58 6.96
CA LYS A 113 -5.45 7.76 8.16
C LYS A 113 -4.79 9.12 8.25
N HIS A 114 -4.44 9.70 7.10
CA HIS A 114 -3.47 10.79 7.08
C HIS A 114 -3.88 12.01 6.28
N ALA A 115 -4.73 11.89 5.25
CA ALA A 115 -4.92 12.99 4.31
C ALA A 115 -5.95 14.04 4.74
N GLN A 116 -6.98 13.68 5.52
CA GLN A 116 -8.14 14.54 5.75
C GLN A 116 -8.79 15.01 4.44
N ALA A 117 -8.75 14.15 3.42
CA ALA A 117 -9.30 14.44 2.11
C ALA A 117 -10.82 14.32 2.08
N SER A 118 -11.46 15.09 1.20
CA SER A 118 -12.89 14.99 0.91
C SER A 118 -13.19 14.28 -0.41
N ARG A 119 -12.19 14.00 -1.24
CA ARG A 119 -12.31 13.32 -2.53
C ARG A 119 -11.02 12.65 -2.95
N VAL A 120 -11.15 11.55 -3.69
CA VAL A 120 -10.02 10.83 -4.30
C VAL A 120 -10.31 10.58 -5.77
N TRP A 121 -9.27 10.65 -6.60
CA TRP A 121 -9.28 10.22 -8.01
C TRP A 121 -8.32 9.07 -8.18
N VAL A 122 -8.75 8.07 -8.92
CA VAL A 122 -7.96 6.89 -9.26
C VAL A 122 -8.03 6.71 -10.76
N GLU A 123 -6.89 6.77 -11.42
CA GLU A 123 -6.76 6.61 -12.87
C GLU A 123 -5.81 5.45 -13.18
N MET A 124 -6.15 4.65 -14.20
CA MET A 124 -5.27 3.61 -14.73
C MET A 124 -5.16 3.73 -16.25
N SER A 125 -3.95 3.94 -16.75
CA SER A 125 -3.67 4.21 -18.15
C SER A 125 -2.36 3.55 -18.58
N VAL A 126 -2.16 3.43 -19.89
CA VAL A 126 -0.90 2.97 -20.50
C VAL A 126 -0.28 4.13 -21.25
N ASP A 127 0.96 4.45 -20.91
CA ASP A 127 1.76 5.49 -21.57
C ASP A 127 3.21 5.03 -21.69
N ASP A 128 3.86 5.35 -22.82
CA ASP A 128 5.27 5.05 -23.09
C ASP A 128 5.71 3.61 -22.74
N ASN A 129 4.90 2.60 -23.07
CA ASN A 129 5.16 1.20 -22.70
C ASN A 129 5.16 0.93 -21.17
N ALA A 130 4.52 1.75 -20.39
CA ALA A 130 4.31 1.55 -18.97
C ALA A 130 2.83 1.59 -18.62
N LEU A 131 2.40 0.71 -17.71
CA LEU A 131 1.10 0.79 -17.08
C LEU A 131 1.23 1.67 -15.85
N ASN A 132 0.41 2.71 -15.79
CA ASN A 132 0.38 3.68 -14.71
C ASN A 132 -0.92 3.54 -13.90
N LEU A 133 -0.79 3.51 -12.59
CA LEU A 133 -1.87 3.68 -11.63
C LEU A 133 -1.59 4.98 -10.87
N ILE A 134 -2.48 5.96 -11.03
CA ILE A 134 -2.39 7.27 -10.39
C ILE A 134 -3.50 7.37 -9.36
N ILE A 135 -3.16 7.69 -8.11
CA ILE A 135 -4.11 7.93 -7.02
C ILE A 135 -3.84 9.32 -6.49
N GLN A 136 -4.83 10.21 -6.58
CA GLN A 136 -4.74 11.58 -6.11
C GLN A 136 -5.81 11.84 -5.06
N ASP A 137 -5.44 12.44 -3.95
CA ASP A 137 -6.37 13.02 -2.96
C ASP A 137 -6.27 14.55 -2.92
N ASN A 138 -7.30 15.19 -2.40
CA ASN A 138 -7.34 16.63 -2.17
C ASN A 138 -7.12 17.00 -0.69
N GLY A 139 -6.38 16.19 0.04
CA GLY A 139 -6.15 16.41 1.47
C GLY A 139 -5.00 17.38 1.76
N ARG A 140 -4.42 17.26 2.94
CA ARG A 140 -3.36 18.17 3.43
C ARG A 140 -1.97 17.97 2.78
N GLY A 141 -1.79 16.94 1.93
CA GLY A 141 -0.53 16.64 1.25
C GLY A 141 0.55 16.03 2.15
N LEU A 142 1.75 15.86 1.56
CA LEU A 142 2.90 15.18 2.20
C LEU A 142 3.59 16.03 3.29
N HIS A 143 3.39 17.34 3.33
CA HIS A 143 4.15 18.29 4.14
C HIS A 143 3.44 18.74 5.43
N SER A 144 2.66 17.90 6.10
CA SER A 144 2.26 18.24 7.46
C SER A 144 3.47 18.07 8.38
N LYS A 145 3.90 19.21 8.98
CA LYS A 145 5.07 19.36 9.86
C LYS A 145 5.28 18.13 10.77
N GLY A 146 6.41 17.46 10.63
CA GLY A 146 6.98 16.63 11.68
C GLY A 146 7.11 15.13 11.47
N ASN A 147 6.63 14.55 10.36
CA ASN A 147 6.90 13.13 10.10
C ASN A 147 7.60 12.95 8.74
N PRO A 148 8.77 12.29 8.71
CA PRO A 148 9.33 11.85 7.45
C PRO A 148 8.31 10.90 6.78
N VAL A 149 8.21 10.98 5.44
CA VAL A 149 7.33 10.17 4.58
C VAL A 149 7.74 8.66 4.57
N HIS A 150 8.21 8.16 5.72
CA HIS A 150 8.66 6.79 5.93
C HIS A 150 7.66 6.05 6.83
N GLY A 151 6.57 5.55 6.24
CA GLY A 151 5.67 4.62 6.91
C GLY A 151 5.78 3.23 6.30
N LEU A 152 5.52 2.17 7.10
CA LEU A 152 5.47 0.77 6.65
C LEU A 152 4.67 0.58 5.35
N GLY A 153 3.63 1.38 5.16
CA GLY A 153 2.79 1.33 3.97
C GLY A 153 3.50 1.75 2.70
N LEU A 154 4.23 2.87 2.75
CA LEU A 154 4.98 3.38 1.60
C LEU A 154 6.15 2.48 1.24
N THR A 155 6.89 2.01 2.24
CA THR A 155 7.97 1.02 2.05
C THR A 155 7.43 -0.24 1.39
N GLY A 156 6.30 -0.78 1.87
CA GLY A 156 5.68 -1.97 1.30
C GLY A 156 5.14 -1.76 -0.13
N MET A 157 4.64 -0.57 -0.49
CA MET A 157 4.28 -0.25 -1.88
C MET A 157 5.51 -0.20 -2.78
N HIS A 158 6.60 0.44 -2.31
CA HIS A 158 7.85 0.54 -3.06
C HIS A 158 8.48 -0.85 -3.29
N GLU A 159 8.59 -1.67 -2.26
CA GLU A 159 9.13 -3.04 -2.36
C GLU A 159 8.34 -3.88 -3.38
N ARG A 160 7.00 -3.87 -3.31
CA ARG A 160 6.15 -4.63 -4.25
C ARG A 160 6.33 -4.19 -5.68
N LEU A 161 6.38 -2.89 -5.95
CA LEU A 161 6.60 -2.38 -7.30
C LEU A 161 7.98 -2.74 -7.80
N SER A 162 9.02 -2.67 -6.95
CA SER A 162 10.39 -3.06 -7.31
C SER A 162 10.49 -4.52 -7.74
N LEU A 163 9.74 -5.44 -7.09
CA LEU A 163 9.72 -6.86 -7.45
C LEU A 163 9.20 -7.13 -8.87
N VAL A 164 8.37 -6.24 -9.40
CA VAL A 164 7.85 -6.31 -10.79
C VAL A 164 8.58 -5.35 -11.75
N GLY A 165 9.71 -4.79 -11.32
CA GLY A 165 10.47 -3.81 -12.09
C GLY A 165 9.78 -2.45 -12.19
N GLY A 166 8.78 -2.20 -11.37
CA GLY A 166 8.02 -0.96 -11.32
C GLY A 166 8.64 0.11 -10.44
N ARG A 167 8.04 1.30 -10.43
CA ARG A 167 8.47 2.46 -9.66
C ARG A 167 7.29 3.13 -8.98
N LEU A 168 7.52 3.62 -7.76
CA LEU A 168 6.59 4.46 -7.01
C LEU A 168 7.11 5.90 -6.97
N VAL A 169 6.24 6.85 -7.29
CA VAL A 169 6.53 8.29 -7.15
C VAL A 169 5.44 8.93 -6.31
N LEU A 170 5.84 9.72 -5.31
CA LEU A 170 4.94 10.52 -4.49
C LEU A 170 5.22 11.99 -4.72
N ARG A 171 4.17 12.77 -4.91
CA ARG A 171 4.23 14.24 -5.07
C ARG A 171 3.11 14.90 -4.29
N SER A 172 3.33 16.13 -3.83
CA SER A 172 2.23 16.99 -3.41
C SER A 172 1.53 17.55 -4.64
N ALA A 173 0.20 17.59 -4.63
CA ALA A 173 -0.57 18.28 -5.68
C ALA A 173 -0.49 19.81 -5.48
N LEU A 174 -0.62 20.56 -6.58
CA LEU A 174 -0.46 22.02 -6.57
C LEU A 174 -1.55 22.72 -5.72
N GLU A 175 -2.76 22.21 -5.74
CA GLU A 175 -3.92 22.76 -5.00
C GLU A 175 -4.12 22.10 -3.62
N GLY A 176 -3.14 21.35 -3.14
CA GLY A 176 -3.21 20.54 -1.92
C GLY A 176 -3.51 19.08 -2.22
N GLY A 177 -3.13 18.20 -1.27
CA GLY A 177 -3.27 16.75 -1.41
C GLY A 177 -2.01 16.04 -1.87
N THR A 178 -2.14 14.73 -2.10
CA THR A 178 -1.05 13.84 -2.48
C THR A 178 -1.36 13.16 -3.80
N ILE A 179 -0.35 13.02 -4.65
CA ILE A 179 -0.39 12.21 -5.87
C ILE A 179 0.57 11.04 -5.68
N ILE A 180 0.05 9.83 -5.78
CA ILE A 180 0.80 8.58 -5.81
C ILE A 180 0.75 8.05 -7.24
N THR A 181 1.90 7.86 -7.87
CA THR A 181 2.02 7.24 -9.19
C THR A 181 2.79 5.94 -9.05
N ALA A 182 2.14 4.84 -9.40
CA ALA A 182 2.76 3.52 -9.52
C ALA A 182 2.87 3.17 -11.00
N SER A 183 4.10 2.99 -11.50
CA SER A 183 4.37 2.68 -12.91
C SER A 183 5.02 1.30 -13.01
N ILE A 184 4.50 0.43 -13.88
CA ILE A 184 5.06 -0.90 -14.18
C ILE A 184 5.41 -0.94 -15.67
N PRO A 185 6.67 -1.23 -16.07
CA PRO A 185 7.05 -1.31 -17.46
C PRO A 185 6.38 -2.53 -18.13
N LEU A 186 5.74 -2.31 -19.27
CA LEU A 186 5.17 -3.37 -20.10
C LEU A 186 6.26 -3.91 -21.01
N LYS A 187 6.65 -5.19 -20.81
CA LYS A 187 7.57 -5.85 -21.74
C LYS A 187 6.88 -6.07 -23.07
N ALA A 188 7.60 -5.93 -24.19
CA ALA A 188 7.08 -6.03 -25.56
C ALA A 188 6.23 -7.30 -25.87
N LYS A 189 6.37 -8.38 -25.09
CA LYS A 189 5.55 -9.59 -25.17
C LYS A 189 4.18 -9.49 -24.49
N THR A 190 3.92 -8.47 -23.65
CA THR A 190 2.66 -8.31 -22.91
C THR A 190 1.59 -7.62 -23.75
N ILE A 191 1.97 -7.03 -24.89
CA ILE A 191 1.11 -6.15 -25.70
C ILE A 191 0.23 -6.93 -26.72
N TYR A 192 0.45 -8.21 -26.95
CA TYR A 192 -0.23 -8.96 -28.03
C TYR A 192 -0.93 -10.24 -27.53
N ALA A 193 -2.01 -10.07 -26.78
CA ALA A 193 -3.10 -11.03 -26.77
C ALA A 193 -4.40 -10.30 -27.15
N ARG A 194 -4.46 -9.77 -28.38
CA ARG A 194 -5.74 -9.55 -29.03
C ARG A 194 -6.23 -10.94 -29.41
N GLU A 195 -7.26 -11.43 -28.74
CA GLU A 195 -8.05 -12.53 -29.26
C GLU A 195 -8.64 -12.07 -30.57
N THR A 196 -8.14 -12.64 -31.66
CA THR A 196 -8.82 -12.67 -32.97
C THR A 196 -9.94 -13.71 -32.79
N VAL A 197 -11.18 -13.26 -32.65
CA VAL A 197 -12.37 -14.06 -32.92
C VAL A 197 -12.73 -13.89 -34.37
#